data_f53f8b1e276b574bc9049f5bfceea8ea
#
_entry.id   f53f8b1e276b574bc9049f5bfceea8ea
#
_cell.length_a   1.000
_cell.length_b   1.000
_cell.length_c   1.000
_cell.angle_alpha   90.00
_cell.angle_beta   90.00
_cell.angle_gamma   90.00
#
_symmetry.space_group_name_H-M   'P 1'
#
loop_
_entity.id
_entity.type
_entity.pdbx_description
1 polymer ?
#
loop_
_entity_poly.entity_id
_entity_poly.type
_entity_poly.pdbx_seq_one_letter_code
_entity_poly.pdbx_strand_id
1 'polypeptide(L)'
;MPAPTALLQSTAASKNTTIPIQTEQEEELILDIQDATGLTDPAAAAPPANGEESEMVVDEEGRPRFAPGRDVDPVRRVETRKIPIPPNRMSALKSNWTKIYPPLVDHCKLQVRMNIKDKRVELRSNRATVSNEALQMGADFISAFAMGFDIDDAIALLRLDSLYIQSFDIKDVKQTLGPDALGRAIGRIAGKDGKMKFAIENATKTRVVLAGSRVHILGAFENIGMARESIVSLVLGQQPGKAFNSLRIIAGRMKERF
;
A
#
# COMPACT_ATOMS: atom_id res chain seq x y z
N MET A 1 68.18 -0.69 -21.04
CA MET A 1 68.00 0.54 -21.78
C MET A 1 66.56 0.97 -21.62
N PRO A 2 66.28 2.19 -21.15
CA PRO A 2 64.97 2.59 -20.67
C PRO A 2 64.12 3.19 -21.79
N ALA A 3 62.81 3.00 -21.68
CA ALA A 3 61.76 3.60 -22.49
C ALA A 3 61.52 5.07 -22.12
N PRO A 4 61.18 5.97 -23.03
CA PRO A 4 60.86 7.35 -22.70
C PRO A 4 59.36 7.53 -22.36
N THR A 5 59.16 8.20 -21.28
CA THR A 5 57.91 8.76 -20.76
C THR A 5 57.50 9.96 -21.63
N ALA A 6 56.29 9.97 -22.19
CA ALA A 6 55.72 11.17 -22.79
C ALA A 6 54.60 11.71 -21.88
N LEU A 7 54.86 12.86 -21.30
CA LEU A 7 53.89 13.72 -20.60
C LEU A 7 53.06 14.47 -21.63
N LEU A 8 51.75 14.27 -21.64
CA LEU A 8 50.82 15.14 -22.30
C LEU A 8 50.09 15.97 -21.21
N GLN A 9 50.45 17.22 -21.15
CA GLN A 9 49.71 18.28 -20.46
C GLN A 9 48.50 18.63 -21.31
N SER A 10 47.30 18.51 -20.80
CA SER A 10 46.11 19.15 -21.37
C SER A 10 45.62 20.22 -20.41
N THR A 11 45.67 21.42 -20.91
CA THR A 11 45.20 22.67 -20.30
C THR A 11 43.67 22.64 -20.12
N ALA A 12 43.26 22.82 -18.89
CA ALA A 12 41.87 23.06 -18.53
C ALA A 12 41.47 24.49 -18.86
N ALA A 13 40.47 24.65 -19.73
CA ALA A 13 39.77 25.92 -19.87
C ALA A 13 38.43 25.82 -19.13
N SER A 14 38.41 26.44 -17.97
CA SER A 14 37.20 26.73 -17.22
C SER A 14 36.30 27.69 -17.97
N LYS A 15 35.10 27.26 -18.33
CA LYS A 15 34.01 28.15 -18.73
C LYS A 15 32.97 28.17 -17.64
N ASN A 16 33.04 29.22 -16.84
CA ASN A 16 31.97 29.64 -15.95
C ASN A 16 30.75 30.07 -16.81
N THR A 17 29.70 29.28 -16.79
CA THR A 17 28.41 29.70 -17.30
C THR A 17 27.55 30.10 -16.09
N THR A 18 27.49 31.38 -15.83
CA THR A 18 26.58 32.02 -14.88
C THR A 18 25.18 31.97 -15.46
N ILE A 19 24.27 31.26 -14.81
CA ILE A 19 22.84 31.26 -15.11
C ILE A 19 22.23 32.46 -14.38
N PRO A 20 21.56 33.41 -15.06
CA PRO A 20 20.86 34.49 -14.38
C PRO A 20 19.60 33.96 -13.70
N ILE A 21 19.49 34.24 -12.44
CA ILE A 21 18.28 34.06 -11.61
C ILE A 21 17.30 35.13 -12.11
N GLN A 22 16.23 34.72 -12.78
CA GLN A 22 15.07 35.56 -13.01
C GLN A 22 14.21 35.55 -11.77
N THR A 23 14.17 36.68 -11.10
CA THR A 23 13.17 37.05 -10.11
C THR A 23 11.83 37.19 -10.83
N GLU A 24 10.93 36.24 -10.64
CA GLU A 24 9.55 36.37 -11.02
C GLU A 24 8.89 37.37 -10.08
N GLN A 25 8.47 38.48 -10.66
CA GLN A 25 7.61 39.48 -10.04
C GLN A 25 6.23 38.84 -9.86
N GLU A 26 5.76 38.82 -8.62
CA GLU A 26 4.36 38.57 -8.28
C GLU A 26 3.51 39.72 -8.85
N GLU A 27 2.90 39.52 -10.01
CA GLU A 27 1.82 40.40 -10.49
C GLU A 27 0.53 40.02 -9.76
N GLU A 28 0.16 40.83 -8.81
CA GLU A 28 -1.19 40.89 -8.26
C GLU A 28 -2.18 41.22 -9.36
N LEU A 29 -2.93 40.23 -9.82
CA LEU A 29 -4.10 40.43 -10.66
C LEU A 29 -5.27 40.91 -9.78
N ILE A 30 -5.34 42.21 -9.61
CA ILE A 30 -6.53 42.89 -9.11
C ILE A 30 -7.55 42.84 -10.25
N LEU A 31 -8.58 42.02 -10.13
CA LEU A 31 -9.74 42.03 -11.00
C LEU A 31 -10.64 43.21 -10.65
N ASP A 32 -10.53 44.28 -11.43
CA ASP A 32 -11.51 45.37 -11.47
C ASP A 32 -12.84 44.84 -11.99
N ILE A 33 -13.79 44.72 -11.08
CA ILE A 33 -15.21 44.53 -11.42
C ILE A 33 -15.87 45.89 -11.44
N GLN A 34 -15.79 46.59 -12.56
CA GLN A 34 -16.72 47.68 -12.88
C GLN A 34 -16.97 47.74 -14.39
N ASP A 35 -18.25 47.80 -14.73
CA ASP A 35 -18.86 48.12 -16.02
C ASP A 35 -19.02 47.04 -17.08
N ALA A 36 -20.15 46.36 -17.00
CA ALA A 36 -20.96 46.08 -18.19
C ALA A 36 -22.46 46.05 -17.82
N THR A 37 -23.03 47.23 -17.69
CA THR A 37 -24.49 47.43 -17.85
C THR A 37 -24.81 47.44 -19.31
N GLY A 38 -25.77 46.62 -19.73
CA GLY A 38 -26.50 46.86 -20.98
C GLY A 38 -26.47 45.70 -21.99
N LEU A 39 -27.50 44.88 -21.99
CA LEU A 39 -28.48 44.73 -23.08
C LEU A 39 -29.47 43.60 -22.77
N THR A 40 -30.71 43.99 -22.65
CA THR A 40 -31.93 43.19 -22.66
C THR A 40 -31.96 42.26 -23.90
N ASP A 41 -32.40 40.97 -23.78
CA ASP A 41 -33.76 40.49 -24.01
C ASP A 41 -33.90 38.95 -23.92
N PRO A 42 -35.11 38.42 -23.89
CA PRO A 42 -35.53 37.38 -22.99
C PRO A 42 -35.77 36.03 -23.68
N ALA A 43 -36.03 35.01 -22.86
CA ALA A 43 -36.62 33.75 -23.21
C ALA A 43 -35.66 32.61 -23.58
N ALA A 44 -35.21 31.86 -22.56
CA ALA A 44 -35.23 30.40 -22.59
C ALA A 44 -35.06 29.83 -21.17
N ALA A 45 -36.16 29.26 -20.71
CA ALA A 45 -36.27 28.20 -19.69
C ALA A 45 -35.17 28.05 -18.64
N ALA A 46 -35.40 28.60 -17.45
CA ALA A 46 -34.72 28.28 -16.23
C ALA A 46 -35.07 26.85 -15.77
N PRO A 47 -34.10 26.04 -15.34
CA PRO A 47 -34.42 24.86 -14.52
C PRO A 47 -34.82 25.31 -13.11
N PRO A 48 -35.70 24.58 -12.40
CA PRO A 48 -36.20 25.01 -11.11
C PRO A 48 -35.07 25.01 -10.09
N ALA A 49 -34.75 26.19 -9.60
CA ALA A 49 -33.95 26.38 -8.41
C ALA A 49 -34.76 25.94 -7.20
N ASN A 50 -34.56 24.70 -6.73
CA ASN A 50 -34.91 24.33 -5.38
C ASN A 50 -33.75 24.79 -4.47
N GLY A 51 -33.67 26.10 -4.31
CA GLY A 51 -33.01 26.72 -3.17
C GLY A 51 -33.97 26.67 -1.98
N GLU A 52 -33.98 25.55 -1.26
CA GLU A 52 -34.39 25.56 0.13
C GLU A 52 -33.34 26.36 0.89
N GLU A 53 -33.56 27.65 1.05
CA GLU A 53 -32.93 28.43 2.11
C GLU A 53 -33.27 27.71 3.41
N SER A 54 -32.34 26.92 3.93
CA SER A 54 -32.44 26.31 5.23
C SER A 54 -32.37 27.45 6.24
N GLU A 55 -33.54 27.98 6.64
CA GLU A 55 -33.66 28.86 7.79
C GLU A 55 -32.93 28.16 8.94
N MET A 56 -31.85 28.77 9.44
CA MET A 56 -31.15 28.28 10.62
C MET A 56 -32.13 28.35 11.79
N VAL A 57 -32.70 27.19 12.14
CA VAL A 57 -33.53 27.04 13.33
C VAL A 57 -32.62 27.23 14.53
N VAL A 58 -32.83 28.34 15.24
CA VAL A 58 -32.08 28.68 16.45
C VAL A 58 -32.91 28.20 17.65
N ASP A 59 -32.31 27.50 18.60
CA ASP A 59 -32.95 27.11 19.84
C ASP A 59 -33.23 28.36 20.71
N GLU A 60 -34.11 28.26 21.72
CA GLU A 60 -34.47 29.35 22.65
C GLU A 60 -33.24 29.98 23.37
N GLU A 61 -32.09 29.27 23.35
CA GLU A 61 -30.80 29.72 23.89
C GLU A 61 -29.91 30.41 22.85
N GLY A 62 -30.38 30.65 21.61
CA GLY A 62 -29.62 31.31 20.56
C GLY A 62 -28.54 30.44 19.90
N ARG A 63 -28.56 29.10 20.09
CA ARG A 63 -27.63 28.18 19.49
C ARG A 63 -28.15 27.65 18.15
N PRO A 64 -27.33 27.59 17.09
CA PRO A 64 -27.76 27.02 15.81
C PRO A 64 -28.09 25.55 15.99
N ARG A 65 -29.31 25.15 15.71
CA ARG A 65 -29.76 23.77 15.70
C ARG A 65 -29.43 23.18 14.36
N PHE A 66 -28.40 22.31 14.33
CA PHE A 66 -28.10 21.56 13.12
C PHE A 66 -29.18 20.49 12.90
N ALA A 67 -29.69 20.40 11.69
CA ALA A 67 -30.56 19.29 11.32
C ALA A 67 -29.89 17.99 11.70
N PRO A 68 -30.61 17.03 12.33
CA PRO A 68 -30.04 15.72 12.63
C PRO A 68 -29.46 15.17 11.33
N GLY A 69 -28.18 14.80 11.36
CA GLY A 69 -27.53 14.19 10.21
C GLY A 69 -28.43 13.08 9.72
N ARG A 70 -28.77 13.07 8.42
CA ARG A 70 -29.56 11.96 7.86
C ARG A 70 -28.85 10.70 8.27
N ASP A 71 -29.50 9.84 9.03
CA ASP A 71 -29.08 8.48 9.34
C ASP A 71 -29.09 7.67 8.05
N VAL A 72 -28.15 7.99 7.19
CA VAL A 72 -27.83 7.16 6.03
C VAL A 72 -27.00 6.03 6.59
N ASP A 73 -27.64 4.85 6.71
CA ASP A 73 -26.93 3.65 7.09
C ASP A 73 -25.56 3.65 6.41
N PRO A 74 -24.44 3.56 7.13
CA PRO A 74 -23.09 3.62 6.53
C PRO A 74 -22.93 2.58 5.42
N VAL A 75 -23.67 1.50 5.47
CA VAL A 75 -23.75 0.44 4.44
C VAL A 75 -24.38 0.94 3.13
N ARG A 76 -25.17 2.01 3.14
CA ARG A 76 -25.79 2.57 1.92
C ARG A 76 -24.84 3.48 1.13
N ARG A 77 -23.75 3.92 1.72
CA ARG A 77 -22.74 4.67 0.99
C ARG A 77 -21.99 3.76 0.03
N VAL A 78 -22.15 4.01 -1.25
CA VAL A 78 -21.40 3.30 -2.27
C VAL A 78 -19.96 3.82 -2.26
N GLU A 79 -19.08 3.05 -1.67
CA GLU A 79 -17.64 3.34 -1.64
C GLU A 79 -16.92 2.54 -2.72
N THR A 80 -15.91 3.15 -3.31
CA THR A 80 -15.07 2.49 -4.32
C THR A 80 -13.61 2.60 -3.90
N ARG A 81 -12.91 1.47 -3.86
CA ARG A 81 -11.46 1.42 -3.65
C ARG A 81 -10.75 0.90 -4.88
N LYS A 82 -9.62 1.52 -5.20
CA LYS A 82 -8.77 1.16 -6.34
C LYS A 82 -7.41 0.72 -5.82
N ILE A 83 -7.06 -0.53 -6.07
CA ILE A 83 -5.84 -1.15 -5.58
C ILE A 83 -4.88 -1.34 -6.75
N PRO A 84 -3.70 -0.70 -6.74
CA PRO A 84 -2.72 -0.86 -7.79
C PRO A 84 -2.07 -2.24 -7.72
N ILE A 85 -1.89 -2.88 -8.86
CA ILE A 85 -1.20 -4.17 -8.99
C ILE A 85 0.12 -3.96 -9.70
N PRO A 86 1.24 -4.43 -9.13
CA PRO A 86 2.52 -4.33 -9.80
C PRO A 86 2.53 -5.12 -11.10
N PRO A 87 3.24 -4.63 -12.15
CA PRO A 87 3.21 -5.23 -13.49
C PRO A 87 3.62 -6.71 -13.51
N ASN A 88 4.57 -7.11 -12.67
CA ASN A 88 5.03 -8.49 -12.52
C ASN A 88 3.96 -9.45 -11.98
N ARG A 89 2.96 -8.96 -11.25
CA ARG A 89 1.85 -9.77 -10.70
C ARG A 89 0.59 -9.78 -11.59
N MET A 90 0.54 -8.94 -12.62
CA MET A 90 -0.63 -8.86 -13.52
C MET A 90 -0.91 -10.18 -14.28
N SER A 91 0.13 -10.88 -14.71
CA SER A 91 -0.04 -12.19 -15.36
C SER A 91 -0.63 -13.22 -14.40
N ALA A 92 -0.09 -13.27 -13.18
CA ALA A 92 -0.59 -14.14 -12.12
C ALA A 92 -2.03 -13.79 -11.72
N LEU A 93 -2.39 -12.50 -11.68
CA LEU A 93 -3.74 -12.04 -11.41
C LEU A 93 -4.72 -12.55 -12.47
N LYS A 94 -4.39 -12.42 -13.76
CA LYS A 94 -5.23 -12.89 -14.86
C LYS A 94 -5.43 -14.41 -14.80
N SER A 95 -4.37 -15.18 -14.60
CA SER A 95 -4.42 -16.65 -14.54
C SER A 95 -5.27 -17.15 -13.37
N ASN A 96 -5.21 -16.45 -12.24
CA ASN A 96 -5.89 -16.85 -11.01
C ASN A 96 -7.20 -16.08 -10.75
N TRP A 97 -7.67 -15.30 -11.71
CA TRP A 97 -8.88 -14.48 -11.54
C TRP A 97 -10.10 -15.30 -11.12
N THR A 98 -10.25 -16.48 -11.67
CA THR A 98 -11.34 -17.42 -11.34
C THR A 98 -11.33 -17.87 -9.88
N LYS A 99 -10.17 -17.83 -9.19
CA LYS A 99 -10.05 -18.17 -7.78
C LYS A 99 -10.18 -16.94 -6.86
N ILE A 100 -9.82 -15.75 -7.37
CA ILE A 100 -9.84 -14.49 -6.61
C ILE A 100 -11.25 -13.89 -6.55
N TYR A 101 -12.00 -14.00 -7.64
CA TYR A 101 -13.32 -13.40 -7.76
C TYR A 101 -14.38 -14.00 -6.78
N PRO A 102 -14.53 -15.34 -6.64
CA PRO A 102 -15.61 -15.92 -5.84
C PRO A 102 -15.56 -15.49 -4.37
N PRO A 103 -14.41 -15.53 -3.65
CA PRO A 103 -14.39 -15.12 -2.24
C PRO A 103 -14.87 -13.70 -1.99
N LEU A 104 -14.57 -12.77 -2.90
CA LEU A 104 -14.99 -11.37 -2.77
C LEU A 104 -16.47 -11.16 -3.04
N VAL A 105 -17.02 -11.90 -3.99
CA VAL A 105 -18.44 -11.78 -4.37
C VAL A 105 -19.35 -12.60 -3.45
N ASP A 106 -18.95 -13.81 -3.09
CA ASP A 106 -19.80 -14.72 -2.32
C ASP A 106 -19.78 -14.39 -0.82
N HIS A 107 -18.60 -14.09 -0.24
CA HIS A 107 -18.48 -13.79 1.19
C HIS A 107 -18.70 -12.31 1.49
N CYS A 108 -18.03 -11.42 0.79
CA CYS A 108 -18.07 -9.98 1.08
C CYS A 108 -19.23 -9.24 0.37
N LYS A 109 -19.86 -9.87 -0.64
CA LYS A 109 -20.90 -9.26 -1.48
C LYS A 109 -20.45 -7.95 -2.15
N LEU A 110 -19.18 -7.91 -2.54
CA LEU A 110 -18.56 -6.77 -3.22
C LEU A 110 -18.67 -6.89 -4.73
N GLN A 111 -18.76 -5.76 -5.40
CA GLN A 111 -18.59 -5.69 -6.85
C GLN A 111 -17.10 -5.54 -7.16
N VAL A 112 -16.56 -6.44 -7.98
CA VAL A 112 -15.15 -6.50 -8.31
C VAL A 112 -14.92 -6.32 -9.79
N ARG A 113 -14.00 -5.44 -10.17
CA ARG A 113 -13.62 -5.18 -11.55
C ARG A 113 -12.11 -5.16 -11.71
N MET A 114 -11.58 -5.89 -12.68
CA MET A 114 -10.18 -5.81 -13.07
C MET A 114 -10.01 -4.77 -14.20
N ASN A 115 -9.27 -3.71 -13.93
CA ASN A 115 -8.89 -2.70 -14.91
C ASN A 115 -7.46 -3.01 -15.42
N ILE A 116 -7.38 -3.54 -16.64
CA ILE A 116 -6.11 -3.95 -17.25
C ILE A 116 -5.32 -2.72 -17.72
N LYS A 117 -6.01 -1.68 -18.21
CA LYS A 117 -5.36 -0.46 -18.71
C LYS A 117 -4.60 0.26 -17.60
N ASP A 118 -5.25 0.46 -16.47
CA ASP A 118 -4.69 1.16 -15.31
C ASP A 118 -3.91 0.24 -14.38
N LYS A 119 -3.85 -1.06 -14.67
CA LYS A 119 -3.18 -2.09 -13.83
C LYS A 119 -3.66 -2.05 -12.38
N ARG A 120 -4.98 -2.01 -12.17
CA ARG A 120 -5.59 -1.96 -10.85
C ARG A 120 -6.83 -2.82 -10.76
N VAL A 121 -7.16 -3.23 -9.53
CA VAL A 121 -8.44 -3.86 -9.22
C VAL A 121 -9.31 -2.82 -8.53
N GLU A 122 -10.55 -2.72 -8.95
CA GLU A 122 -11.53 -1.81 -8.42
C GLU A 122 -12.55 -2.64 -7.62
N LEU A 123 -12.72 -2.28 -6.36
CA LEU A 123 -13.72 -2.84 -5.45
C LEU A 123 -14.77 -1.78 -5.17
N ARG A 124 -16.02 -2.16 -5.22
CA ARG A 124 -17.13 -1.27 -4.94
C ARG A 124 -18.10 -1.94 -3.96
N SER A 125 -18.52 -1.21 -2.95
CA SER A 125 -19.57 -1.67 -2.05
C SER A 125 -20.92 -1.65 -2.75
N ASN A 126 -21.82 -2.55 -2.35
CA ASN A 126 -23.17 -2.68 -2.87
C ASN A 126 -24.17 -2.65 -1.70
N ARG A 127 -25.44 -2.51 -1.97
CA ARG A 127 -26.52 -2.60 -0.95
C ARG A 127 -26.55 -3.96 -0.23
N ALA A 128 -26.04 -5.02 -0.87
CA ALA A 128 -25.94 -6.37 -0.34
C ALA A 128 -24.64 -6.63 0.43
N THR A 129 -23.72 -5.65 0.54
CA THR A 129 -22.44 -5.80 1.25
C THR A 129 -22.70 -6.13 2.72
N VAL A 130 -22.02 -7.17 3.21
CA VAL A 130 -22.30 -7.78 4.53
C VAL A 130 -21.98 -6.82 5.67
N SER A 131 -20.83 -6.12 5.59
CA SER A 131 -20.37 -5.20 6.64
C SER A 131 -19.68 -3.98 6.03
N ASN A 132 -19.58 -2.91 6.82
CA ASN A 132 -18.84 -1.70 6.42
C ASN A 132 -17.34 -1.99 6.22
N GLU A 133 -16.81 -2.98 6.93
CA GLU A 133 -15.41 -3.40 6.88
C GLU A 133 -15.09 -4.33 5.70
N ALA A 134 -16.12 -4.93 5.09
CA ALA A 134 -15.94 -5.88 3.98
C ALA A 134 -15.14 -5.28 2.82
N LEU A 135 -15.29 -3.99 2.57
CA LEU A 135 -14.52 -3.29 1.53
C LEU A 135 -13.02 -3.20 1.89
N GLN A 136 -12.70 -2.99 3.18
CA GLN A 136 -11.32 -2.99 3.66
C GLN A 136 -10.72 -4.39 3.60
N MET A 137 -11.45 -5.40 4.11
CA MET A 137 -11.00 -6.79 4.06
C MET A 137 -10.74 -7.25 2.60
N GLY A 138 -11.62 -6.88 1.69
CA GLY A 138 -11.42 -7.13 0.26
C GLY A 138 -10.20 -6.41 -0.32
N ALA A 139 -9.95 -5.17 0.11
CA ALA A 139 -8.77 -4.42 -0.29
C ALA A 139 -7.48 -5.05 0.25
N ASP A 140 -7.47 -5.50 1.50
CA ASP A 140 -6.32 -6.15 2.12
C ASP A 140 -6.02 -7.51 1.48
N PHE A 141 -7.05 -8.27 1.11
CA PHE A 141 -6.90 -9.50 0.34
C PHE A 141 -6.20 -9.28 -1.01
N ILE A 142 -6.67 -8.31 -1.80
CA ILE A 142 -6.06 -8.00 -3.09
C ILE A 142 -4.64 -7.44 -2.92
N SER A 143 -4.41 -6.62 -1.88
CA SER A 143 -3.08 -6.08 -1.55
C SER A 143 -2.11 -7.19 -1.15
N ALA A 144 -2.54 -8.18 -0.36
CA ALA A 144 -1.75 -9.36 -0.02
C ALA A 144 -1.32 -10.12 -1.28
N PHE A 145 -2.26 -10.38 -2.19
CA PHE A 145 -1.96 -11.01 -3.47
C PHE A 145 -0.96 -10.19 -4.29
N ALA A 146 -1.12 -8.86 -4.34
CA ALA A 146 -0.21 -7.96 -5.05
C ALA A 146 1.21 -7.99 -4.48
N MET A 147 1.36 -8.13 -3.16
CA MET A 147 2.65 -8.28 -2.46
C MET A 147 3.35 -9.61 -2.75
N GLY A 148 2.61 -10.63 -3.18
CA GLY A 148 3.19 -11.92 -3.57
C GLY A 148 2.73 -13.12 -2.77
N PHE A 149 1.78 -12.97 -1.86
CA PHE A 149 1.20 -14.11 -1.14
C PHE A 149 0.40 -15.01 -2.08
N ASP A 150 0.27 -16.26 -1.71
CA ASP A 150 -0.59 -17.22 -2.38
C ASP A 150 -2.06 -16.90 -2.09
N ILE A 151 -2.95 -17.35 -2.98
CA ILE A 151 -4.38 -17.05 -2.87
C ILE A 151 -4.97 -17.65 -1.59
N ASP A 152 -4.57 -18.88 -1.27
CA ASP A 152 -5.08 -19.60 -0.11
C ASP A 152 -4.69 -18.90 1.21
N ASP A 153 -3.46 -18.36 1.28
CA ASP A 153 -2.99 -17.57 2.40
C ASP A 153 -3.71 -16.19 2.47
N ALA A 154 -3.95 -15.59 1.30
CA ALA A 154 -4.68 -14.32 1.23
C ALA A 154 -6.16 -14.48 1.61
N ILE A 155 -6.83 -15.58 1.26
CA ILE A 155 -8.22 -15.88 1.66
C ILE A 155 -8.34 -15.94 3.19
N ALA A 156 -7.30 -16.34 3.90
CA ALA A 156 -7.32 -16.35 5.36
C ALA A 156 -7.61 -14.96 5.95
N LEU A 157 -7.18 -13.87 5.29
CA LEU A 157 -7.50 -12.49 5.68
C LEU A 157 -8.99 -12.13 5.59
N LEU A 158 -9.75 -12.82 4.73
CA LEU A 158 -11.20 -12.64 4.62
C LEU A 158 -11.98 -13.41 5.69
N ARG A 159 -11.33 -14.38 6.34
CA ARG A 159 -11.96 -15.27 7.31
C ARG A 159 -11.59 -14.97 8.75
N LEU A 160 -10.42 -14.41 8.97
CA LEU A 160 -9.82 -14.22 10.28
C LEU A 160 -9.45 -12.74 10.47
N ASP A 161 -10.10 -12.07 11.40
CA ASP A 161 -9.89 -10.66 11.72
C ASP A 161 -8.57 -10.41 12.47
N SER A 162 -7.97 -11.47 13.04
CA SER A 162 -6.72 -11.41 13.81
C SER A 162 -5.44 -11.47 12.99
N LEU A 163 -5.56 -11.53 11.66
CA LEU A 163 -4.42 -11.59 10.76
C LEU A 163 -4.03 -10.21 10.24
N TYR A 164 -2.73 -9.96 10.27
CA TYR A 164 -2.13 -8.70 9.81
C TYR A 164 -1.00 -8.97 8.82
N ILE A 165 -0.71 -7.96 8.00
CA ILE A 165 0.43 -7.96 7.11
C ILE A 165 1.40 -6.90 7.57
N GLN A 166 2.63 -7.28 7.84
CA GLN A 166 3.73 -6.37 8.10
C GLN A 166 4.74 -6.44 6.96
N SER A 167 5.14 -5.27 6.47
CA SER A 167 6.15 -5.13 5.41
C SER A 167 7.29 -4.26 5.91
N PHE A 168 8.53 -4.64 5.63
CA PHE A 168 9.71 -3.84 5.91
C PHE A 168 10.79 -4.07 4.85
N ASP A 169 11.66 -3.10 4.68
CA ASP A 169 12.81 -3.23 3.78
C ASP A 169 14.03 -3.77 4.56
N ILE A 170 14.77 -4.66 3.94
CA ILE A 170 16.03 -5.20 4.50
C ILE A 170 17.06 -4.07 4.74
N LYS A 171 16.99 -3.01 3.93
CA LYS A 171 17.85 -1.83 4.09
C LYS A 171 17.55 -1.04 5.36
N ASP A 172 16.30 -1.06 5.84
CA ASP A 172 15.91 -0.37 7.08
C ASP A 172 16.55 -1.01 8.32
N VAL A 173 16.82 -2.32 8.26
CA VAL A 173 17.48 -3.06 9.35
C VAL A 173 18.95 -2.67 9.48
N LYS A 174 19.62 -2.46 8.35
CA LYS A 174 21.03 -2.06 8.31
C LYS A 174 21.27 -1.14 7.11
N GLN A 175 21.39 0.15 7.37
CA GLN A 175 21.55 1.17 6.33
C GLN A 175 22.84 1.05 5.52
N THR A 176 23.91 0.49 6.12
CA THR A 176 25.23 0.33 5.49
C THR A 176 25.35 -0.92 4.62
N LEU A 177 24.21 -1.53 4.19
CA LEU A 177 24.21 -2.69 3.30
C LEU A 177 24.52 -2.25 1.86
N GLY A 178 25.72 -2.51 1.38
CA GLY A 178 26.04 -2.44 -0.04
C GLY A 178 25.25 -3.47 -0.85
N PRO A 179 25.23 -3.34 -2.20
CA PRO A 179 24.43 -4.21 -3.08
C PRO A 179 24.76 -5.70 -2.89
N ASP A 180 26.02 -6.08 -2.78
CA ASP A 180 26.45 -7.47 -2.54
C ASP A 180 26.02 -7.99 -1.17
N ALA A 181 25.99 -7.14 -0.17
CA ALA A 181 25.56 -7.50 1.18
C ALA A 181 24.04 -7.71 1.25
N LEU A 182 23.26 -6.97 0.46
CA LEU A 182 21.83 -7.16 0.31
C LEU A 182 21.51 -8.55 -0.28
N GLY A 183 22.17 -8.91 -1.38
CA GLY A 183 22.01 -10.23 -1.99
C GLY A 183 22.35 -11.38 -1.04
N ARG A 184 23.44 -11.22 -0.24
CA ARG A 184 23.81 -12.20 0.79
C ARG A 184 22.80 -12.26 1.94
N ALA A 185 22.20 -11.14 2.33
CA ALA A 185 21.14 -11.11 3.35
C ALA A 185 19.89 -11.84 2.86
N ILE A 186 19.43 -11.57 1.64
CA ILE A 186 18.30 -12.27 0.99
C ILE A 186 18.59 -13.77 0.92
N GLY A 187 19.79 -14.17 0.48
CA GLY A 187 20.21 -15.56 0.42
C GLY A 187 20.20 -16.26 1.79
N ARG A 188 20.55 -15.55 2.87
CA ARG A 188 20.47 -16.11 4.25
C ARG A 188 19.04 -16.27 4.73
N ILE A 189 18.15 -15.33 4.41
CA ILE A 189 16.73 -15.42 4.78
C ILE A 189 16.06 -16.57 4.02
N ALA A 190 16.28 -16.68 2.73
CA ALA A 190 15.74 -17.77 1.94
C ALA A 190 16.35 -19.12 2.36
N GLY A 191 17.67 -19.15 2.53
CA GLY A 191 18.43 -20.36 2.77
C GLY A 191 18.55 -21.26 1.52
N LYS A 192 19.27 -22.37 1.65
CA LYS A 192 19.36 -23.37 0.58
C LYS A 192 17.97 -23.99 0.35
N ASP A 193 17.50 -23.96 -0.88
CA ASP A 193 16.20 -24.52 -1.29
C ASP A 193 15.00 -23.95 -0.50
N GLY A 194 15.11 -22.70 -0.01
CA GLY A 194 14.05 -22.08 0.79
C GLY A 194 13.91 -22.61 2.23
N LYS A 195 14.80 -23.49 2.67
CA LYS A 195 14.68 -24.18 3.99
C LYS A 195 14.60 -23.23 5.18
N MET A 196 15.37 -22.12 5.15
CA MET A 196 15.36 -21.17 6.26
C MET A 196 14.02 -20.43 6.32
N LYS A 197 13.51 -19.96 5.17
CA LYS A 197 12.18 -19.35 5.06
C LYS A 197 11.12 -20.28 5.63
N PHE A 198 11.05 -21.53 5.17
CA PHE A 198 10.08 -22.52 5.66
C PHE A 198 10.24 -22.83 7.15
N ALA A 199 11.46 -22.83 7.66
CA ALA A 199 11.69 -23.03 9.08
C ALA A 199 11.13 -21.89 9.92
N ILE A 200 11.28 -20.63 9.46
CA ILE A 200 10.69 -19.45 10.10
C ILE A 200 9.16 -19.55 10.06
N GLU A 201 8.59 -19.79 8.88
CA GLU A 201 7.14 -19.92 8.69
C GLU A 201 6.51 -20.99 9.61
N ASN A 202 7.13 -22.16 9.67
CA ASN A 202 6.64 -23.26 10.50
C ASN A 202 6.80 -23.00 12.00
N ALA A 203 7.91 -22.40 12.41
CA ALA A 203 8.18 -22.12 13.82
C ALA A 203 7.27 -21.02 14.38
N THR A 204 7.00 -19.98 13.60
CA THR A 204 6.23 -18.81 14.03
C THR A 204 4.78 -18.83 13.56
N LYS A 205 4.38 -19.85 12.81
CA LYS A 205 3.01 -19.95 12.25
C LYS A 205 2.63 -18.71 11.42
N THR A 206 3.56 -18.21 10.64
CA THR A 206 3.39 -17.07 9.72
C THR A 206 3.70 -17.47 8.29
N ARG A 207 3.34 -16.61 7.34
CA ARG A 207 3.78 -16.72 5.95
C ARG A 207 4.74 -15.58 5.64
N VAL A 208 5.81 -15.88 4.92
CA VAL A 208 6.86 -14.91 4.59
C VAL A 208 7.06 -14.85 3.08
N VAL A 209 6.97 -13.67 2.51
CA VAL A 209 7.24 -13.41 1.09
C VAL A 209 8.42 -12.47 0.96
N LEU A 210 9.36 -12.85 0.10
CA LEU A 210 10.52 -12.04 -0.26
C LEU A 210 10.28 -11.42 -1.64
N ALA A 211 10.10 -10.11 -1.66
CA ALA A 211 9.88 -9.33 -2.88
C ALA A 211 11.07 -8.39 -3.14
N GLY A 212 12.14 -8.92 -3.73
CA GLY A 212 13.39 -8.15 -3.90
C GLY A 212 14.00 -7.79 -2.54
N SER A 213 14.10 -6.50 -2.23
CA SER A 213 14.63 -6.00 -0.94
C SER A 213 13.58 -5.97 0.18
N ARG A 214 12.30 -6.12 -0.14
CA ARG A 214 11.20 -6.07 0.83
C ARG A 214 10.82 -7.46 1.32
N VAL A 215 10.50 -7.51 2.60
CA VAL A 215 9.98 -8.70 3.26
C VAL A 215 8.55 -8.40 3.71
N HIS A 216 7.64 -9.29 3.35
CA HIS A 216 6.26 -9.25 3.77
C HIS A 216 5.96 -10.44 4.66
N ILE A 217 5.37 -10.22 5.83
CA ILE A 217 5.02 -11.25 6.80
C ILE A 217 3.51 -11.17 7.04
N LEU A 218 2.84 -12.31 6.92
CA LEU A 218 1.42 -12.47 7.19
C LEU A 218 1.24 -13.39 8.40
N GLY A 219 0.46 -12.98 9.38
CA GLY A 219 0.18 -13.79 10.56
C GLY A 219 -0.51 -13.03 11.68
N ALA A 220 -0.63 -13.64 12.84
CA ALA A 220 -1.08 -12.97 14.04
C ALA A 220 -0.01 -11.99 14.55
N PHE A 221 -0.43 -10.93 15.21
CA PHE A 221 0.45 -9.83 15.64
C PHE A 221 1.69 -10.31 16.44
N GLU A 222 1.50 -11.16 17.44
CA GLU A 222 2.60 -11.70 18.24
C GLU A 222 3.57 -12.55 17.39
N ASN A 223 3.03 -13.35 16.50
CA ASN A 223 3.77 -14.25 15.64
C ASN A 223 4.63 -13.49 14.62
N ILE A 224 4.09 -12.39 14.08
CA ILE A 224 4.81 -11.48 13.19
C ILE A 224 6.03 -10.90 13.88
N GLY A 225 5.90 -10.49 15.16
CA GLY A 225 7.03 -9.98 15.96
C GLY A 225 8.19 -10.98 16.04
N MET A 226 7.89 -12.24 16.37
CA MET A 226 8.88 -13.31 16.45
C MET A 226 9.52 -13.64 15.09
N ALA A 227 8.73 -13.65 14.02
CA ALA A 227 9.22 -13.86 12.67
C ALA A 227 10.16 -12.72 12.24
N ARG A 228 9.77 -11.46 12.49
CA ARG A 228 10.56 -10.28 12.20
C ARG A 228 11.91 -10.30 12.93
N GLU A 229 11.90 -10.59 14.24
CA GLU A 229 13.14 -10.69 15.04
C GLU A 229 14.10 -11.74 14.47
N SER A 230 13.57 -12.91 14.10
CA SER A 230 14.34 -13.98 13.47
C SER A 230 14.95 -13.53 12.14
N ILE A 231 14.20 -12.83 11.30
CA ILE A 231 14.68 -12.32 10.01
C ILE A 231 15.72 -11.23 10.23
N VAL A 232 15.50 -10.30 11.16
CA VAL A 232 16.44 -9.22 11.51
C VAL A 232 17.78 -9.81 11.95
N SER A 233 17.76 -10.83 12.80
CA SER A 233 19.00 -11.49 13.26
C SER A 233 19.81 -12.12 12.11
N LEU A 234 19.13 -12.69 11.12
CA LEU A 234 19.78 -13.24 9.90
C LEU A 234 20.36 -12.13 9.01
N VAL A 235 19.66 -11.00 8.88
CA VAL A 235 20.15 -9.82 8.13
C VAL A 235 21.44 -9.26 8.80
N LEU A 236 21.46 -9.20 10.12
CA LEU A 236 22.62 -8.73 10.89
C LEU A 236 23.81 -9.68 10.81
N GLY A 237 23.62 -10.91 10.33
CA GLY A 237 24.71 -11.85 10.05
C GLY A 237 24.78 -13.04 11.00
N GLN A 238 23.72 -13.33 11.74
CA GLN A 238 23.66 -14.53 12.58
C GLN A 238 23.85 -15.78 11.72
N GLN A 239 24.59 -16.75 12.26
CA GLN A 239 24.78 -18.03 11.61
C GLN A 239 23.44 -18.79 11.50
N PRO A 240 23.15 -19.44 10.36
CA PRO A 240 21.90 -20.19 10.18
C PRO A 240 21.64 -21.23 11.26
N GLY A 241 22.67 -21.93 11.73
CA GLY A 241 22.55 -22.93 12.80
C GLY A 241 22.03 -22.37 14.12
N LYS A 242 22.48 -21.16 14.52
CA LYS A 242 21.95 -20.49 15.70
C LYS A 242 20.50 -20.06 15.49
N ALA A 243 20.16 -19.57 14.31
CA ALA A 243 18.79 -19.17 13.97
C ALA A 243 17.85 -20.40 14.02
N PHE A 244 18.25 -21.56 13.50
CA PHE A 244 17.45 -22.79 13.61
C PHE A 244 17.22 -23.22 15.05
N ASN A 245 18.23 -23.12 15.93
CA ASN A 245 18.06 -23.45 17.34
C ASN A 245 17.09 -22.48 18.03
N SER A 246 17.20 -21.19 17.78
CA SER A 246 16.27 -20.19 18.32
C SER A 246 14.83 -20.46 17.85
N LEU A 247 14.63 -20.74 16.57
CA LEU A 247 13.33 -21.09 16.00
C LEU A 247 12.74 -22.36 16.60
N ARG A 248 13.57 -23.37 16.89
CA ARG A 248 13.14 -24.60 17.57
C ARG A 248 12.62 -24.33 18.98
N ILE A 249 13.29 -23.44 19.72
CA ILE A 249 12.85 -23.01 21.07
C ILE A 249 11.52 -22.26 20.97
N ILE A 250 11.37 -21.32 20.00
CA ILE A 250 10.13 -20.60 19.75
C ILE A 250 9.00 -21.57 19.42
N ALA A 251 9.24 -22.53 18.52
CA ALA A 251 8.25 -23.54 18.15
C ALA A 251 7.83 -24.43 19.34
N GLY A 252 8.75 -24.75 20.26
CA GLY A 252 8.46 -25.45 21.51
C GLY A 252 7.50 -24.66 22.40
N ARG A 253 7.85 -23.39 22.65
CA ARG A 253 7.02 -22.47 23.47
C ARG A 253 5.64 -22.22 22.88
N MET A 254 5.55 -22.14 21.54
CA MET A 254 4.26 -21.98 20.86
C MET A 254 3.35 -23.20 21.04
N LYS A 255 3.93 -24.43 21.10
CA LYS A 255 3.16 -25.66 21.34
C LYS A 255 2.66 -25.78 22.78
N GLU A 256 3.37 -25.21 23.73
CA GLU A 256 2.97 -25.20 25.15
C GLU A 256 1.85 -24.20 25.45
N ARG A 257 1.64 -23.19 24.59
CA ARG A 257 0.58 -22.18 24.72
C ARG A 257 -0.80 -22.65 24.23
N PHE A 258 -0.84 -23.70 23.43
CA PHE A 258 -2.03 -24.30 22.86
C PHE A 258 -2.19 -25.76 23.36
#